data_d5e795171167fe8957524a8ad634c53a
#
_entry.id   d5e795171167fe8957524a8ad634c53a
#
_cell.length_a   1.000
_cell.length_b   1.000
_cell.length_c   1.000
_cell.angle_alpha   90.00
_cell.angle_beta   90.00
_cell.angle_gamma   90.00
#
_symmetry.space_group_name_H-M   'P 1'
#
loop_
_entity.id
_entity.type
_entity.pdbx_description
1 polymer ?
#
loop_
_entity_poly.entity_id
_entity_poly.type
_entity_poly.pdbx_seq_one_letter_code
_entity_poly.pdbx_strand_id
1 'polypeptide(L)'
;SLAGFDEKNYIDTESVGLEVTGNSALFKGDFKIVRNRPPNGSNQWELYNLSEDPGETINLAKRMPNKLQELTRDYETYAEKNGVIDLPLDYEWAAEMTINTFKRNYLPFIWKAAFFIMLAIFLVIVFRRRRRIV
;
A
#
# COMPACT_ATOMS: atom_id res chain seq x y z
N SER A 1 -8.50 1.38 37.09
CA SER A 1 -9.03 0.06 36.76
C SER A 1 -9.52 0.10 35.31
N LEU A 2 -8.64 -0.16 34.34
CA LEU A 2 -9.00 -0.44 32.96
C LEU A 2 -9.38 -1.93 32.89
N ALA A 3 -10.57 -2.22 33.40
CA ALA A 3 -11.16 -3.53 33.32
C ALA A 3 -11.70 -3.74 31.90
N GLY A 4 -11.25 -4.80 31.23
CA GLY A 4 -11.99 -5.37 30.13
C GLY A 4 -11.30 -5.57 28.79
N PHE A 5 -9.99 -5.47 28.66
CA PHE A 5 -9.32 -6.13 27.55
C PHE A 5 -9.02 -7.57 27.98
N ASP A 6 -9.96 -8.45 27.68
CA ASP A 6 -9.76 -9.87 27.84
C ASP A 6 -8.80 -10.33 26.74
N GLU A 7 -7.54 -10.59 27.09
CA GLU A 7 -6.47 -11.08 26.19
C GLU A 7 -6.83 -12.44 25.51
N LYS A 8 -7.97 -13.01 25.81
CA LYS A 8 -8.45 -14.31 25.30
C LYS A 8 -9.46 -14.26 24.17
N ASN A 9 -9.74 -13.09 23.60
CA ASN A 9 -10.76 -12.99 22.53
C ASN A 9 -10.24 -13.19 21.10
N TYR A 10 -8.98 -13.48 20.89
CA TYR A 10 -8.54 -14.14 19.64
C TYR A 10 -8.74 -15.63 19.80
N ILE A 11 -9.87 -16.14 19.30
CA ILE A 11 -10.12 -17.55 19.19
C ILE A 11 -8.97 -18.13 18.34
N ASP A 12 -8.19 -19.06 18.87
CA ASP A 12 -7.03 -19.71 18.23
C ASP A 12 -7.32 -20.31 16.84
N THR A 13 -8.57 -20.31 16.43
CA THR A 13 -9.09 -20.83 15.16
C THR A 13 -9.38 -19.75 14.12
N GLU A 14 -9.50 -18.47 14.50
CA GLU A 14 -9.84 -17.40 13.56
C GLU A 14 -8.57 -16.79 12.96
N SER A 15 -8.52 -16.74 11.64
CA SER A 15 -7.42 -16.10 10.92
C SER A 15 -7.78 -14.66 10.57
N VAL A 16 -6.84 -13.73 10.78
CA VAL A 16 -6.97 -12.32 10.44
C VAL A 16 -5.95 -11.96 9.37
N GLY A 17 -6.45 -11.67 8.17
CA GLY A 17 -5.63 -11.20 7.07
C GLY A 17 -5.45 -9.68 7.07
N LEU A 18 -4.34 -9.22 6.55
CA LEU A 18 -3.98 -7.81 6.41
C LEU A 18 -3.29 -7.55 5.08
N GLU A 19 -3.73 -6.50 4.38
CA GLU A 19 -3.16 -6.03 3.12
C GLU A 19 -2.75 -4.56 3.23
N VAL A 20 -1.48 -4.27 2.99
CA VAL A 20 -0.98 -2.88 3.00
C VAL A 20 0.01 -2.68 1.87
N THR A 21 -0.32 -1.81 0.93
CA THR A 21 0.56 -1.42 -0.21
C THR A 21 1.13 -2.61 -1.00
N GLY A 22 0.33 -3.68 -1.15
CA GLY A 22 0.72 -4.91 -1.82
C GLY A 22 1.55 -5.88 -0.97
N ASN A 23 1.82 -5.55 0.30
CA ASN A 23 2.34 -6.50 1.28
C ASN A 23 1.17 -7.21 1.93
N SER A 24 1.36 -8.47 2.27
CA SER A 24 0.32 -9.36 2.77
C SER A 24 0.74 -9.99 4.09
N ALA A 25 -0.20 -10.14 5.01
CA ALA A 25 0.03 -10.90 6.24
C ALA A 25 -1.23 -11.67 6.65
N LEU A 26 -1.04 -12.74 7.41
CA LEU A 26 -2.11 -13.46 8.10
C LEU A 26 -1.66 -13.83 9.51
N PHE A 27 -2.53 -13.60 10.47
CA PHE A 27 -2.37 -13.98 11.87
C PHE A 27 -3.33 -15.12 12.20
N LYS A 28 -2.84 -16.15 12.89
CA LYS A 28 -3.67 -17.26 13.41
C LYS A 28 -3.01 -17.86 14.65
N GLY A 29 -3.67 -17.72 15.80
CA GLY A 29 -3.08 -18.08 17.09
C GLY A 29 -1.76 -17.34 17.31
N ASP A 30 -0.73 -18.06 17.71
CA ASP A 30 0.61 -17.52 17.94
C ASP A 30 1.42 -17.26 16.66
N PHE A 31 0.91 -17.70 15.51
CA PHE A 31 1.66 -17.64 14.27
C PHE A 31 1.25 -16.48 13.38
N LYS A 32 2.23 -15.93 12.70
CA LYS A 32 2.07 -14.94 11.63
C LYS A 32 2.81 -15.40 10.39
N ILE A 33 2.18 -15.28 9.23
CA ILE A 33 2.87 -15.26 7.95
C ILE A 33 2.86 -13.86 7.38
N VAL A 34 3.94 -13.50 6.69
CA VAL A 34 4.07 -12.20 6.03
C VAL A 34 4.77 -12.36 4.69
N ARG A 35 4.31 -11.60 3.70
CA ARG A 35 4.94 -11.51 2.38
C ARG A 35 5.16 -10.05 2.05
N ASN A 36 6.41 -9.61 2.15
CA ASN A 36 6.82 -8.26 1.83
C ASN A 36 7.38 -8.18 0.41
N ARG A 37 6.93 -7.19 -0.33
CA ARG A 37 7.39 -6.94 -1.71
C ARG A 37 8.71 -6.17 -1.72
N PRO A 38 9.48 -6.28 -2.83
CA PRO A 38 10.63 -5.38 -3.03
C PRO A 38 10.21 -3.89 -2.94
N PRO A 39 11.09 -3.00 -2.45
CA PRO A 39 12.45 -3.27 -2.00
C PRO A 39 12.56 -3.79 -0.56
N ASN A 40 11.46 -3.86 0.19
CA ASN A 40 11.46 -4.17 1.63
C ASN A 40 11.52 -5.68 1.94
N GLY A 41 11.27 -6.54 0.95
CA GLY A 41 11.30 -7.98 1.11
C GLY A 41 11.52 -8.73 -0.20
N SER A 42 11.55 -10.06 -0.10
CA SER A 42 11.84 -10.97 -1.23
C SER A 42 10.60 -11.40 -2.02
N ASN A 43 9.41 -10.92 -1.64
CA ASN A 43 8.11 -11.42 -2.12
C ASN A 43 7.86 -12.92 -1.84
N GLN A 44 8.56 -13.49 -0.86
CA GLN A 44 8.35 -14.83 -0.38
C GLN A 44 7.61 -14.81 0.94
N TRP A 45 6.82 -15.86 1.22
CA TRP A 45 6.18 -16.02 2.51
C TRP A 45 7.21 -16.35 3.59
N GLU A 46 7.17 -15.64 4.69
CA GLU A 46 7.93 -15.82 5.91
C GLU A 46 6.98 -16.23 7.03
N LEU A 47 7.45 -17.04 7.98
CA LEU A 47 6.66 -17.55 9.09
C LEU A 47 7.32 -17.21 10.42
N TYR A 48 6.54 -16.68 11.35
CA TYR A 48 6.99 -16.28 12.67
C TYR A 48 6.07 -16.84 13.75
N ASN A 49 6.64 -17.13 14.93
CA ASN A 49 5.89 -17.45 16.14
C ASN A 49 5.97 -16.24 17.09
N LEU A 50 4.90 -15.47 17.17
CA LEU A 50 4.88 -14.20 17.91
C LEU A 50 4.91 -14.38 19.42
N SER A 51 4.51 -15.56 19.95
CA SER A 51 4.60 -15.84 21.38
C SER A 51 6.03 -16.07 21.87
N GLU A 52 6.90 -16.62 20.99
CA GLU A 52 8.31 -16.88 21.30
C GLU A 52 9.25 -15.80 20.76
N ASP A 53 8.85 -15.17 19.64
CA ASP A 53 9.64 -14.17 18.92
C ASP A 53 8.75 -12.98 18.47
N PRO A 54 8.32 -12.14 19.41
CA PRO A 54 7.49 -10.97 19.09
C PRO A 54 8.19 -9.93 18.20
N GLY A 55 9.52 -10.04 18.06
CA GLY A 55 10.33 -9.18 17.18
C GLY A 55 10.47 -9.68 15.75
N GLU A 56 9.89 -10.84 15.42
CA GLU A 56 9.94 -11.44 14.06
C GLU A 56 11.37 -11.57 13.53
N THR A 57 12.31 -12.01 14.39
CA THR A 57 13.74 -12.10 14.07
C THR A 57 14.12 -13.44 13.46
N ILE A 58 13.31 -14.50 13.70
CA ILE A 58 13.60 -15.88 13.30
C ILE A 58 12.52 -16.38 12.33
N ASN A 59 12.84 -16.39 11.05
CA ASN A 59 11.95 -16.95 10.03
C ASN A 59 11.90 -18.49 10.12
N LEU A 60 10.75 -19.03 10.45
CA LEU A 60 10.48 -20.46 10.63
C LEU A 60 10.02 -21.17 9.35
N ALA A 61 9.88 -20.48 8.22
CA ALA A 61 9.33 -21.04 6.97
C ALA A 61 10.02 -22.33 6.54
N LYS A 62 11.36 -22.41 6.64
CA LYS A 62 12.14 -23.60 6.30
C LYS A 62 12.05 -24.70 7.36
N ARG A 63 11.83 -24.35 8.61
CA ARG A 63 11.76 -25.28 9.74
C ARG A 63 10.38 -25.92 9.89
N MET A 64 9.33 -25.18 9.52
CA MET A 64 7.92 -25.57 9.68
C MET A 64 7.15 -25.44 8.35
N PRO A 65 7.55 -26.16 7.29
CA PRO A 65 6.94 -25.99 5.96
C PRO A 65 5.45 -26.33 5.93
N ASN A 66 5.03 -27.33 6.72
CA ASN A 66 3.62 -27.73 6.81
C ASN A 66 2.75 -26.62 7.43
N LYS A 67 3.28 -25.94 8.47
CA LYS A 67 2.58 -24.81 9.10
C LYS A 67 2.50 -23.61 8.17
N LEU A 68 3.58 -23.32 7.46
CA LEU A 68 3.57 -22.28 6.43
C LEU A 68 2.51 -22.59 5.36
N GLN A 69 2.44 -23.83 4.88
CA GLN A 69 1.46 -24.21 3.87
C GLN A 69 0.01 -24.09 4.38
N GLU A 70 -0.24 -24.50 5.63
CA GLU A 70 -1.56 -24.32 6.27
C GLU A 70 -1.98 -22.83 6.25
N LEU A 71 -1.13 -21.95 6.78
CA LEU A 71 -1.46 -20.54 6.89
C LEU A 71 -1.54 -19.83 5.52
N THR A 72 -0.76 -20.30 4.54
CA THR A 72 -0.85 -19.78 3.17
C THR A 72 -2.21 -20.13 2.55
N ARG A 73 -2.75 -21.32 2.77
CA ARG A 73 -4.11 -21.66 2.30
C ARG A 73 -5.19 -20.84 3.00
N ASP A 74 -5.02 -20.60 4.30
CA ASP A 74 -5.94 -19.74 5.05
C ASP A 74 -5.91 -18.31 4.50
N TYR A 75 -4.72 -17.82 4.14
CA TYR A 75 -4.57 -16.52 3.47
C TYR A 75 -5.24 -16.50 2.09
N GLU A 76 -5.07 -17.54 1.29
CA GLU A 76 -5.72 -17.64 -0.03
C GLU A 76 -7.25 -17.61 0.11
N THR A 77 -7.78 -18.34 1.11
CA THR A 77 -9.22 -18.30 1.42
C THR A 77 -9.69 -16.91 1.86
N TYR A 78 -8.89 -16.25 2.72
CA TYR A 78 -9.15 -14.87 3.12
C TYR A 78 -9.13 -13.92 1.92
N ALA A 79 -8.12 -14.02 1.07
CA ALA A 79 -7.94 -13.17 -0.10
C ALA A 79 -9.10 -13.31 -1.09
N GLU A 80 -9.52 -14.53 -1.38
CA GLU A 80 -10.66 -14.81 -2.25
C GLU A 80 -11.96 -14.24 -1.68
N LYS A 81 -12.23 -14.49 -0.40
CA LYS A 81 -13.45 -14.01 0.29
C LYS A 81 -13.54 -12.47 0.32
N ASN A 82 -12.42 -11.79 0.44
CA ASN A 82 -12.36 -10.33 0.56
C ASN A 82 -12.05 -9.61 -0.76
N GLY A 83 -11.89 -10.34 -1.86
CA GLY A 83 -11.61 -9.77 -3.18
C GLY A 83 -10.24 -9.09 -3.24
N VAL A 84 -9.24 -9.65 -2.55
CA VAL A 84 -7.86 -9.14 -2.58
C VAL A 84 -7.30 -9.30 -3.99
N ILE A 85 -6.77 -8.22 -4.56
CA ILE A 85 -6.14 -8.22 -5.88
C ILE A 85 -4.63 -8.16 -5.69
N ASP A 86 -3.93 -9.20 -6.16
CA ASP A 86 -2.47 -9.19 -6.18
C ASP A 86 -1.97 -8.14 -7.18
N LEU A 87 -1.10 -7.26 -6.72
CA LEU A 87 -0.49 -6.26 -7.59
C LEU A 87 0.61 -6.90 -8.46
N PRO A 88 0.76 -6.50 -9.73
CA PRO A 88 1.88 -6.92 -10.56
C PRO A 88 3.23 -6.67 -9.87
N LEU A 89 4.24 -7.53 -10.12
CA LEU A 89 5.56 -7.40 -9.46
C LEU A 89 6.29 -6.11 -9.82
N ASP A 90 6.03 -5.60 -11.01
CA ASP A 90 6.57 -4.33 -11.54
C ASP A 90 5.74 -3.10 -11.14
N TYR A 91 4.69 -3.27 -10.34
CA TYR A 91 3.88 -2.16 -9.85
C TYR A 91 4.64 -1.34 -8.81
N GLU A 92 5.06 -0.15 -9.22
CA GLU A 92 5.77 0.80 -8.36
C GLU A 92 4.81 1.74 -7.63
N TRP A 93 4.24 1.26 -6.52
CA TRP A 93 3.27 2.02 -5.73
C TRP A 93 3.78 3.40 -5.28
N ALA A 94 5.10 3.52 -4.98
CA ALA A 94 5.70 4.78 -4.54
C ALA A 94 5.74 5.81 -5.68
N ALA A 95 6.07 5.37 -6.91
CA ALA A 95 6.04 6.20 -8.10
C ALA A 95 4.61 6.65 -8.41
N GLU A 96 3.64 5.73 -8.38
CA GLU A 96 2.23 6.04 -8.60
C GLU A 96 1.67 7.02 -7.56
N MET A 97 1.97 6.84 -6.27
CA MET A 97 1.60 7.78 -5.22
C MET A 97 2.17 9.18 -5.47
N THR A 98 3.46 9.25 -5.86
CA THR A 98 4.13 10.51 -6.14
C THR A 98 3.49 11.22 -7.33
N ILE A 99 3.27 10.49 -8.44
CA ILE A 99 2.63 11.01 -9.65
C ILE A 99 1.21 11.50 -9.36
N ASN A 100 0.40 10.71 -8.64
CA ASN A 100 -0.97 11.06 -8.31
C ASN A 100 -1.05 12.26 -7.36
N THR A 101 -0.12 12.34 -6.39
CA THR A 101 0.00 13.50 -5.50
C THR A 101 0.38 14.75 -6.26
N PHE A 102 1.36 14.64 -7.18
CA PHE A 102 1.74 15.75 -8.05
C PHE A 102 0.58 16.21 -8.94
N LYS A 103 -0.09 15.29 -9.64
CA LYS A 103 -1.25 15.60 -10.48
C LYS A 103 -2.34 16.32 -9.69
N ARG A 104 -2.67 15.83 -8.51
CA ARG A 104 -3.73 16.39 -7.67
C ARG A 104 -3.39 17.81 -7.17
N ASN A 105 -2.15 18.01 -6.71
CA ASN A 105 -1.77 19.25 -6.02
C ASN A 105 -1.29 20.34 -6.98
N TYR A 106 -0.58 19.99 -8.04
CA TYR A 106 0.10 20.97 -8.90
C TYR A 106 -0.55 21.18 -10.26
N LEU A 107 -1.18 20.16 -10.83
CA LEU A 107 -1.77 20.28 -12.17
C LEU A 107 -2.83 21.39 -12.27
N PRO A 108 -3.76 21.54 -11.30
CA PRO A 108 -4.73 22.65 -11.34
C PRO A 108 -4.08 24.03 -11.29
N PHE A 109 -2.96 24.16 -10.56
CA PHE A 109 -2.22 25.43 -10.49
C PHE A 109 -1.49 25.73 -11.80
N ILE A 110 -0.89 24.72 -12.41
CA ILE A 110 -0.19 24.86 -13.71
C ILE A 110 -1.17 25.32 -14.80
N TRP A 111 -2.36 24.75 -14.86
CA TRP A 111 -3.39 25.15 -15.82
C TRP A 111 -3.86 26.60 -15.60
N LYS A 112 -4.06 27.02 -14.35
CA LYS A 112 -4.40 28.42 -14.02
C LYS A 112 -3.28 29.37 -14.43
N ALA A 113 -2.03 29.03 -14.11
CA ALA A 113 -0.88 29.86 -14.49
C ALA A 113 -0.75 29.98 -16.02
N ALA A 114 -0.88 28.90 -16.75
CA ALA A 114 -0.86 28.90 -18.22
C ALA A 114 -1.98 29.74 -18.80
N PHE A 115 -3.18 29.70 -18.24
CA PHE A 115 -4.29 30.55 -18.67
C PHE A 115 -3.98 32.06 -18.49
N PHE A 116 -3.44 32.46 -17.34
CA PHE A 116 -3.09 33.85 -17.10
C PHE A 116 -1.95 34.34 -18.00
N ILE A 117 -0.96 33.49 -18.27
CA ILE A 117 0.12 33.80 -19.22
C ILE A 117 -0.46 34.01 -20.63
N MET A 118 -1.33 33.14 -21.09
CA MET A 118 -1.98 33.25 -22.39
C MET A 118 -2.83 34.54 -22.49
N LEU A 119 -3.57 34.85 -21.43
CA LEU A 119 -4.36 36.09 -21.36
C LEU A 119 -3.46 37.31 -21.41
N ALA A 120 -2.35 37.35 -20.69
CA ALA A 120 -1.40 38.48 -20.73
C ALA A 120 -0.80 38.65 -22.12
N ILE A 121 -0.40 37.58 -22.80
CA ILE A 121 0.11 37.63 -24.19
C ILE A 121 -0.97 38.18 -25.12
N PHE A 122 -2.20 37.70 -24.99
CA PHE A 122 -3.32 38.20 -25.80
C PHE A 122 -3.54 39.71 -25.61
N LEU A 123 -3.56 40.17 -24.37
CA LEU A 123 -3.70 41.59 -24.06
C LEU A 123 -2.57 42.44 -24.67
N VAL A 124 -1.34 42.00 -24.57
CA VAL A 124 -0.16 42.65 -25.18
C VAL A 124 -0.34 42.77 -26.70
N ILE A 125 -0.79 41.73 -27.38
CA ILE A 125 -1.02 41.72 -28.82
C ILE A 125 -2.13 42.73 -29.19
N VAL A 126 -3.23 42.74 -28.45
CA VAL A 126 -4.35 43.64 -28.68
C VAL A 126 -3.92 45.12 -28.49
N PHE A 127 -3.19 45.41 -27.39
CA PHE A 127 -2.68 46.76 -27.13
C PHE A 127 -1.67 47.21 -28.19
N ARG A 128 -0.77 46.34 -28.66
CA ARG A 128 0.17 46.67 -29.75
C ARG A 128 -0.53 46.94 -31.08
N ARG A 129 -1.60 46.18 -31.39
CA ARG A 129 -2.40 46.43 -32.60
C ARG A 129 -3.14 47.79 -32.53
N ARG A 130 -3.72 48.13 -31.40
CA ARG A 130 -4.40 49.44 -31.22
C ARG A 130 -3.45 50.62 -31.39
N ARG A 131 -2.22 50.53 -30.92
CA ARG A 131 -1.21 51.63 -31.08
C ARG A 131 -0.70 51.79 -32.51
N ARG A 132 -0.94 50.85 -33.42
CA ARG A 132 -0.53 50.95 -34.83
C ARG A 132 -1.60 51.52 -35.73
N ILE A 133 -2.80 51.78 -35.22
CA ILE A 133 -3.96 52.24 -35.96
C ILE A 133 -4.22 53.74 -35.66
N VAL A 134 -3.50 54.34 -34.73
CA VAL A 134 -3.47 55.76 -34.42
C VAL A 134 -2.13 56.34 -34.91
#